data_247ed535f1f2c5aa58b8f8f3613ccfbb
#
_entry.id   247ed535f1f2c5aa58b8f8f3613ccfbb
#
_cell.length_a   1.000
_cell.length_b   1.000
_cell.length_c   1.000
_cell.angle_alpha   90.00
_cell.angle_beta   90.00
_cell.angle_gamma   90.00
#
_symmetry.space_group_name_H-M   'P 1'
#
loop_
_entity.id
_entity.type
_entity.pdbx_description
1 polymer ?
#
loop_
_entity_poly.entity_id
_entity_poly.type
_entity_poly.pdbx_seq_one_letter_code
_entity_poly.pdbx_strand_id
1 'polypeptide(L)'
;MEKKICCVTGHRDLPQNQINYVKAALMREIEKAVADGFTCFMSGFVEGVDQYFVEMVMEKQKDDPSLELIAVIPYQKRLDSLRAKGRTYEMLEACHDVVVIREEYQPSVYSHRNRYMYMVEHSNRVIAVYDGREKGRTVRTIRFAHQMKKELREIPVGEIHLPKK
;
A
#
# COMPACT_ATOMS: atom_id res chain seq x y z
N MET A 1 -20.83 -12.75 1.25
CA MET A 1 -20.32 -11.62 2.05
C MET A 1 -19.21 -10.91 1.29
N GLU A 2 -19.29 -9.61 1.30
CA GLU A 2 -18.23 -8.81 0.68
C GLU A 2 -16.93 -8.94 1.47
N LYS A 3 -15.82 -9.02 0.75
CA LYS A 3 -14.50 -9.06 1.37
C LYS A 3 -14.16 -7.68 1.94
N LYS A 4 -13.56 -7.68 3.12
CA LYS A 4 -12.97 -6.47 3.67
C LYS A 4 -11.57 -6.30 3.09
N ILE A 5 -11.32 -5.13 2.52
CA ILE A 5 -10.07 -4.82 1.82
C ILE A 5 -9.32 -3.72 2.57
N CYS A 6 -8.04 -3.96 2.82
CA CYS A 6 -7.12 -3.01 3.42
C CYS A 6 -6.08 -2.60 2.40
N CYS A 7 -5.90 -1.30 2.18
CA CYS A 7 -4.85 -0.81 1.29
C CYS A 7 -3.82 0.01 2.06
N VAL A 8 -2.74 0.37 1.38
CA VAL A 8 -1.62 1.09 1.98
C VAL A 8 -1.27 2.32 1.14
N THR A 9 -0.79 3.34 1.79
CA THR A 9 -0.11 4.47 1.16
C THR A 9 1.10 4.86 2.00
N GLY A 10 2.11 5.43 1.39
CA GLY A 10 3.29 5.87 2.11
C GLY A 10 4.34 6.45 1.19
N HIS A 11 5.42 6.91 1.80
CA HIS A 11 6.50 7.57 1.08
C HIS A 11 7.43 6.58 0.40
N ARG A 12 8.00 6.98 -0.75
CA ARG A 12 9.03 6.19 -1.44
C ARG A 12 10.43 6.48 -0.89
N ASP A 13 10.59 7.60 -0.20
CA ASP A 13 11.88 8.16 0.23
C ASP A 13 12.08 8.08 1.74
N LEU A 14 11.69 6.96 2.35
CA LEU A 14 11.90 6.77 3.78
C LEU A 14 13.39 6.74 4.13
N PRO A 15 13.79 7.40 5.23
CA PRO A 15 15.15 7.26 5.74
C PRO A 15 15.49 5.80 6.02
N GLN A 16 16.71 5.40 5.65
CA GLN A 16 17.16 4.01 5.81
C GLN A 16 17.01 3.49 7.23
N ASN A 17 17.27 4.35 8.23
CA ASN A 17 17.19 3.97 9.63
C ASN A 17 15.76 3.77 10.15
N GLN A 18 14.74 4.08 9.35
CA GLN A 18 13.35 3.90 9.75
C GLN A 18 12.66 2.72 9.07
N ILE A 19 13.30 2.09 8.10
CA ILE A 19 12.69 1.01 7.31
C ILE A 19 12.27 -0.17 8.20
N ASN A 20 13.13 -0.61 9.10
CA ASN A 20 12.80 -1.73 10.00
C ASN A 20 11.64 -1.39 10.93
N TYR A 21 11.61 -0.18 11.46
CA TYR A 21 10.47 0.31 12.25
C TYR A 21 9.18 0.27 11.44
N VAL A 22 9.22 0.77 10.20
CA VAL A 22 8.04 0.81 9.33
C VAL A 22 7.56 -0.61 9.01
N LYS A 23 8.47 -1.51 8.67
CA LYS A 23 8.10 -2.91 8.38
C LYS A 23 7.43 -3.57 9.58
N ALA A 24 7.98 -3.36 10.78
CA ALA A 24 7.38 -3.91 12.00
C ALA A 24 6.00 -3.31 12.28
N ALA A 25 5.85 -2.00 12.07
CA ALA A 25 4.57 -1.33 12.27
C ALA A 25 3.53 -1.78 11.23
N LEU A 26 3.95 -1.97 9.97
CA LEU A 26 3.08 -2.51 8.92
C LEU A 26 2.60 -3.93 9.31
N MET A 27 3.51 -4.77 9.80
CA MET A 27 3.12 -6.12 10.23
C MET A 27 2.09 -6.07 11.34
N ARG A 28 2.26 -5.19 12.33
CA ARG A 28 1.28 -5.02 13.41
C ARG A 28 -0.09 -4.60 12.87
N GLU A 29 -0.12 -3.67 11.91
CA GLU A 29 -1.38 -3.23 11.32
C GLU A 29 -2.03 -4.31 10.45
N ILE A 30 -1.23 -5.10 9.75
CA ILE A 30 -1.72 -6.27 9.00
C ILE A 30 -2.33 -7.29 9.95
N GLU A 31 -1.65 -7.58 11.05
CA GLU A 31 -2.17 -8.52 12.06
C GLU A 31 -3.47 -8.03 12.69
N LYS A 32 -3.57 -6.73 13.00
CA LYS A 32 -4.80 -6.13 13.48
C LYS A 32 -5.93 -6.24 12.46
N ALA A 33 -5.61 -6.00 11.18
CA ALA A 33 -6.60 -6.13 10.10
C ALA A 33 -7.11 -7.56 10.00
N VAL A 34 -6.22 -8.54 10.05
CA VAL A 34 -6.61 -9.96 10.03
C VAL A 34 -7.52 -10.27 11.22
N ALA A 35 -7.18 -9.80 12.41
CA ALA A 35 -8.00 -9.98 13.61
C ALA A 35 -9.38 -9.34 13.47
N ASP A 36 -9.48 -8.24 12.71
CA ASP A 36 -10.74 -7.53 12.45
C ASP A 36 -11.52 -8.12 11.26
N GLY A 37 -11.05 -9.22 10.69
CA GLY A 37 -11.76 -9.93 9.62
C GLY A 37 -11.35 -9.55 8.20
N PHE A 38 -10.26 -8.79 8.04
CA PHE A 38 -9.75 -8.46 6.71
C PHE A 38 -9.02 -9.65 6.12
N THR A 39 -9.31 -9.96 4.87
CA THR A 39 -8.69 -11.09 4.15
C THR A 39 -8.00 -10.65 2.87
N CYS A 40 -8.16 -9.41 2.48
CA CYS A 40 -7.64 -8.90 1.21
C CYS A 40 -6.82 -7.62 1.44
N PHE A 41 -5.64 -7.57 0.84
CA PHE A 41 -4.68 -6.48 1.00
C PHE A 41 -4.28 -5.95 -0.37
N MET A 42 -4.34 -4.63 -0.53
CA MET A 42 -4.19 -3.98 -1.84
C MET A 42 -3.00 -3.02 -1.80
N SER A 43 -2.14 -3.08 -2.81
CA SER A 43 -0.93 -2.26 -2.92
C SER A 43 -0.78 -1.68 -4.32
N GLY A 44 -0.31 -0.44 -4.40
CA GLY A 44 0.00 0.23 -5.66
C GLY A 44 1.38 -0.12 -6.22
N PHE A 45 2.17 -0.92 -5.53
CA PHE A 45 3.50 -1.37 -5.96
C PHE A 45 4.50 -0.24 -6.25
N VAL A 46 4.30 0.92 -5.64
CA VAL A 46 5.29 1.99 -5.66
C VAL A 46 6.49 1.57 -4.79
N GLU A 47 7.69 1.94 -5.19
CA GLU A 47 8.88 1.66 -4.40
C GLU A 47 8.72 2.23 -2.97
N GLY A 48 9.32 1.55 -2.00
CA GLY A 48 9.24 1.94 -0.60
C GLY A 48 8.07 1.28 0.12
N VAL A 49 7.24 2.05 0.78
CA VAL A 49 6.18 1.55 1.67
C VAL A 49 5.25 0.54 1.01
N ASP A 50 4.81 0.81 -0.22
CA ASP A 50 3.90 -0.10 -0.93
C ASP A 50 4.50 -1.50 -1.07
N GLN A 51 5.80 -1.58 -1.38
CA GLN A 51 6.48 -2.86 -1.55
C GLN A 51 6.80 -3.52 -0.21
N TYR A 52 7.13 -2.73 0.82
CA TYR A 52 7.31 -3.28 2.18
C TYR A 52 5.99 -3.91 2.67
N PHE A 53 4.88 -3.28 2.38
CA PHE A 53 3.56 -3.82 2.73
C PHE A 53 3.32 -5.17 2.07
N VAL A 54 3.63 -5.29 0.77
CA VAL A 54 3.52 -6.57 0.05
C VAL A 54 4.39 -7.62 0.71
N GLU A 55 5.65 -7.29 1.03
CA GLU A 55 6.56 -8.21 1.71
C GLU A 55 5.97 -8.71 3.02
N MET A 56 5.39 -7.81 3.82
CA MET A 56 4.83 -8.18 5.12
C MET A 56 3.57 -9.04 4.98
N VAL A 57 2.72 -8.76 3.99
CA VAL A 57 1.57 -9.62 3.72
C VAL A 57 2.03 -11.01 3.25
N MET A 58 3.04 -11.07 2.38
CA MET A 58 3.60 -12.36 1.94
C MET A 58 4.15 -13.16 3.13
N GLU A 59 4.79 -12.48 4.08
CA GLU A 59 5.28 -13.12 5.29
C GLU A 59 4.12 -13.68 6.12
N LYS A 60 3.04 -12.91 6.26
CA LYS A 60 1.86 -13.35 6.99
C LYS A 60 1.14 -14.50 6.28
N GLN A 61 1.19 -14.55 4.95
CA GLN A 61 0.60 -15.65 4.16
C GLN A 61 1.21 -17.00 4.50
N LYS A 62 2.43 -17.05 5.01
CA LYS A 62 3.04 -18.31 5.45
C LYS A 62 2.27 -18.94 6.58
N ASP A 63 1.70 -18.12 7.47
CA ASP A 63 0.88 -18.57 8.60
C ASP A 63 -0.61 -18.65 8.23
N ASP A 64 -1.04 -17.82 7.29
CA ASP A 64 -2.45 -17.73 6.87
C ASP A 64 -2.53 -17.66 5.34
N PRO A 65 -2.52 -18.82 4.64
CA PRO A 65 -2.56 -18.84 3.17
C PRO A 65 -3.86 -18.31 2.55
N SER A 66 -4.89 -18.06 3.36
CA SER A 66 -6.17 -17.54 2.86
C SER A 66 -6.10 -16.04 2.54
N LEU A 67 -5.06 -15.34 2.98
CA LEU A 67 -4.91 -13.91 2.72
C LEU A 67 -4.62 -13.66 1.24
N GLU A 68 -5.30 -12.68 0.67
CA GLU A 68 -5.17 -12.33 -0.74
C GLU A 68 -4.46 -11.00 -0.90
N LEU A 69 -3.63 -10.91 -1.94
CA LEU A 69 -2.97 -9.67 -2.36
C LEU A 69 -3.57 -9.21 -3.68
N ILE A 70 -3.80 -7.91 -3.80
CA ILE A 70 -4.22 -7.27 -5.05
C ILE A 70 -3.20 -6.18 -5.40
N ALA A 71 -2.66 -6.25 -6.60
CA ALA A 71 -1.79 -5.20 -7.14
C ALA A 71 -2.65 -4.23 -7.96
N VAL A 72 -2.48 -2.93 -7.74
CA VAL A 72 -3.16 -1.89 -8.51
C VAL A 72 -2.11 -1.09 -9.26
N ILE A 73 -2.07 -1.26 -10.56
CA ILE A 73 -1.03 -0.73 -11.43
C ILE A 73 -1.64 0.34 -12.34
N PRO A 74 -0.98 1.48 -12.50
CA PRO A 74 -1.60 2.60 -13.22
C PRO A 74 -1.77 2.37 -14.73
N TYR A 75 -0.84 1.64 -15.37
CA TYR A 75 -0.92 1.37 -16.81
C TYR A 75 -0.06 0.16 -17.18
N GLN A 76 -0.33 -0.42 -18.35
CA GLN A 76 0.27 -1.70 -18.76
C GLN A 76 1.80 -1.67 -18.80
N LYS A 77 2.38 -0.59 -19.31
CA LYS A 77 3.85 -0.49 -19.40
C LYS A 77 4.52 -0.56 -18.02
N ARG A 78 3.87 0.01 -17.00
CA ARG A 78 4.38 -0.11 -15.62
C ARG A 78 4.35 -1.56 -15.14
N LEU A 79 3.28 -2.28 -15.46
CA LEU A 79 3.19 -3.70 -15.13
C LEU A 79 4.31 -4.49 -15.80
N ASP A 80 4.55 -4.23 -17.09
CA ASP A 80 5.63 -4.90 -17.82
C ASP A 80 6.99 -4.64 -17.16
N SER A 81 7.23 -3.40 -16.73
CA SER A 81 8.44 -3.01 -16.04
C SER A 81 8.59 -3.75 -14.70
N LEU A 82 7.52 -3.90 -13.94
CA LEU A 82 7.54 -4.62 -12.66
C LEU A 82 7.81 -6.11 -12.87
N ARG A 83 7.26 -6.71 -13.93
CA ARG A 83 7.49 -8.10 -14.27
C ARG A 83 8.92 -8.40 -14.70
N ALA A 84 9.64 -7.39 -15.18
CA ALA A 84 11.03 -7.54 -15.62
C ALA A 84 12.03 -7.60 -14.46
N LYS A 85 11.63 -7.20 -13.27
CA LYS A 85 12.50 -7.17 -12.09
C LYS A 85 12.25 -8.40 -11.22
N GLY A 86 13.31 -9.12 -10.83
CA GLY A 86 13.17 -10.39 -10.12
C GLY A 86 12.31 -10.33 -8.87
N ARG A 87 12.54 -9.35 -7.96
CA ARG A 87 11.79 -9.27 -6.71
C ARG A 87 10.33 -8.85 -6.93
N THR A 88 10.10 -7.86 -7.78
CA THR A 88 8.73 -7.43 -8.08
C THR A 88 7.96 -8.47 -8.88
N TYR A 89 8.65 -9.26 -9.69
CA TYR A 89 8.03 -10.41 -10.35
C TYR A 89 7.50 -11.42 -9.32
N GLU A 90 8.30 -11.76 -8.31
CA GLU A 90 7.88 -12.68 -7.24
C GLU A 90 6.68 -12.13 -6.48
N MET A 91 6.69 -10.83 -6.17
CA MET A 91 5.58 -10.18 -5.49
C MET A 91 4.29 -10.23 -6.31
N LEU A 92 4.39 -9.99 -7.62
CA LEU A 92 3.22 -10.06 -8.51
C LEU A 92 2.68 -11.48 -8.61
N GLU A 93 3.56 -12.49 -8.64
CA GLU A 93 3.13 -13.89 -8.63
C GLU A 93 2.38 -14.27 -7.35
N ALA A 94 2.66 -13.59 -6.24
CA ALA A 94 1.95 -13.79 -4.97
C ALA A 94 0.57 -13.12 -4.95
N CYS A 95 0.26 -12.27 -5.93
CA CYS A 95 -1.02 -11.57 -5.98
C CYS A 95 -2.12 -12.46 -6.57
N HIS A 96 -3.30 -12.39 -5.97
CA HIS A 96 -4.49 -13.09 -6.46
C HIS A 96 -5.13 -12.34 -7.61
N ASP A 97 -4.91 -11.03 -7.69
CA ASP A 97 -5.43 -10.21 -8.78
C ASP A 97 -4.46 -9.07 -9.07
N VAL A 98 -4.39 -8.67 -10.34
CA VAL A 98 -3.61 -7.53 -10.80
C VAL A 98 -4.55 -6.64 -11.60
N VAL A 99 -4.84 -5.46 -11.04
CA VAL A 99 -5.73 -4.49 -11.66
C VAL A 99 -4.88 -3.46 -12.40
N VAL A 100 -5.07 -3.33 -13.70
CA VAL A 100 -4.42 -2.29 -14.51
C VAL A 100 -5.48 -1.22 -14.80
N ILE A 101 -5.25 -0.01 -14.27
CA ILE A 101 -6.24 1.07 -14.35
C ILE A 101 -6.48 1.51 -15.80
N ARG A 102 -5.39 1.64 -16.59
CA ARG A 102 -5.47 1.98 -17.99
C ARG A 102 -4.43 1.23 -18.78
N GLU A 103 -4.70 0.94 -20.04
CA GLU A 103 -3.71 0.28 -20.88
C GLU A 103 -2.60 1.24 -21.30
N GLU A 104 -2.94 2.50 -21.58
CA GLU A 104 -2.02 3.49 -22.09
C GLU A 104 -1.35 4.29 -20.98
N TYR A 105 -0.12 4.72 -21.24
CA TYR A 105 0.62 5.61 -20.34
C TYR A 105 -0.12 6.93 -20.15
N GLN A 106 -0.06 7.42 -18.93
CA GLN A 106 -0.57 8.75 -18.59
C GLN A 106 0.50 9.52 -17.80
N PRO A 107 0.49 10.87 -17.87
CA PRO A 107 1.36 11.69 -17.02
C PRO A 107 1.21 11.29 -15.56
N SER A 108 2.32 11.34 -14.80
CA SER A 108 2.38 10.83 -13.43
C SER A 108 1.31 11.39 -12.49
N VAL A 109 0.91 12.66 -12.69
CA VAL A 109 -0.13 13.29 -11.87
C VAL A 109 -1.46 12.53 -11.99
N TYR A 110 -1.87 12.24 -13.22
CA TYR A 110 -3.14 11.55 -13.48
C TYR A 110 -3.05 10.06 -13.10
N SER A 111 -1.97 9.40 -13.46
CA SER A 111 -1.81 7.98 -13.18
C SER A 111 -1.79 7.71 -11.68
N HIS A 112 -1.12 8.57 -10.91
CA HIS A 112 -1.11 8.45 -9.46
C HIS A 112 -2.50 8.66 -8.87
N ARG A 113 -3.19 9.73 -9.29
CA ARG A 113 -4.53 10.04 -8.80
C ARG A 113 -5.51 8.91 -9.09
N ASN A 114 -5.52 8.41 -10.32
CA ASN A 114 -6.41 7.32 -10.70
C ASN A 114 -6.15 6.08 -9.85
N ARG A 115 -4.89 5.77 -9.56
CA ARG A 115 -4.52 4.62 -8.74
C ARG A 115 -4.97 4.79 -7.30
N TYR A 116 -4.63 5.92 -6.62
CA TYR A 116 -5.01 6.04 -5.23
C TYR A 116 -6.53 6.15 -5.05
N MET A 117 -7.23 6.80 -5.98
CA MET A 117 -8.68 6.86 -5.91
C MET A 117 -9.30 5.47 -6.02
N TYR A 118 -8.83 4.66 -6.96
CA TYR A 118 -9.28 3.27 -7.08
C TYR A 118 -9.06 2.50 -5.77
N MET A 119 -7.85 2.59 -5.23
CA MET A 119 -7.49 1.86 -4.02
C MET A 119 -8.36 2.27 -2.84
N VAL A 120 -8.53 3.56 -2.61
CA VAL A 120 -9.34 4.06 -1.50
C VAL A 120 -10.81 3.71 -1.68
N GLU A 121 -11.36 3.91 -2.88
CA GLU A 121 -12.77 3.61 -3.15
C GLU A 121 -13.11 2.15 -2.91
N HIS A 122 -12.19 1.25 -3.23
CA HIS A 122 -12.41 -0.20 -3.12
C HIS A 122 -11.97 -0.78 -1.78
N SER A 123 -11.49 0.05 -0.86
CA SER A 123 -11.00 -0.41 0.44
C SER A 123 -11.93 -0.01 1.57
N ASN A 124 -11.84 -0.75 2.68
CA ASN A 124 -12.55 -0.44 3.92
C ASN A 124 -11.62 0.25 4.92
N ARG A 125 -10.33 -0.04 4.84
CA ARG A 125 -9.31 0.53 5.73
C ARG A 125 -8.10 0.94 4.91
N VAL A 126 -7.52 2.10 5.25
CA VAL A 126 -6.30 2.61 4.63
C VAL A 126 -5.23 2.72 5.71
N ILE A 127 -4.09 2.07 5.48
CA ILE A 127 -2.90 2.22 6.32
C ILE A 127 -2.03 3.29 5.67
N ALA A 128 -1.69 4.34 6.39
CA ALA A 128 -0.89 5.44 5.86
C ALA A 128 0.39 5.61 6.67
N VAL A 129 1.53 5.38 6.03
CA VAL A 129 2.85 5.68 6.60
C VAL A 129 3.18 7.11 6.22
N TYR A 130 3.19 8.02 7.20
CA TYR A 130 3.13 9.45 6.91
C TYR A 130 4.05 10.24 7.85
N ASP A 131 4.83 11.16 7.27
CA ASP A 131 5.81 11.96 8.00
C ASP A 131 5.32 13.39 8.33
N GLY A 132 4.07 13.72 8.02
CA GLY A 132 3.49 15.03 8.35
C GLY A 132 3.67 16.09 7.27
N ARG A 133 4.31 15.78 6.13
CA ARG A 133 4.49 16.79 5.07
C ARG A 133 3.15 17.26 4.52
N GLU A 134 3.10 18.54 4.14
CA GLU A 134 1.86 19.18 3.69
C GLU A 134 1.50 18.87 2.24
N LYS A 135 2.47 18.44 1.44
CA LYS A 135 2.30 18.19 0.01
C LYS A 135 2.81 16.81 -0.36
N GLY A 136 2.29 16.25 -1.42
CA GLY A 136 2.74 14.98 -1.96
C GLY A 136 1.63 13.96 -2.09
N ARG A 137 2.02 12.79 -2.58
CA ARG A 137 1.08 11.72 -2.92
C ARG A 137 0.38 11.15 -1.70
N THR A 138 1.13 10.92 -0.64
CA THR A 138 0.61 10.29 0.57
C THR A 138 -0.47 11.16 1.22
N VAL A 139 -0.22 12.48 1.35
CA VAL A 139 -1.19 13.37 1.97
C VAL A 139 -2.47 13.49 1.12
N ARG A 140 -2.34 13.45 -0.20
CA ARG A 140 -3.51 13.46 -1.09
C ARG A 140 -4.37 12.20 -0.89
N THR A 141 -3.73 11.06 -0.76
CA THR A 141 -4.43 9.79 -0.48
C THR A 141 -5.14 9.84 0.87
N ILE A 142 -4.47 10.38 1.89
CA ILE A 142 -5.06 10.54 3.23
C ILE A 142 -6.29 11.44 3.17
N ARG A 143 -6.19 12.58 2.49
CA ARG A 143 -7.33 13.50 2.33
C ARG A 143 -8.50 12.83 1.63
N PHE A 144 -8.22 12.05 0.59
CA PHE A 144 -9.27 11.33 -0.12
C PHE A 144 -9.92 10.26 0.75
N ALA A 145 -9.13 9.57 1.55
CA ALA A 145 -9.65 8.57 2.50
C ALA A 145 -10.61 9.23 3.50
N HIS A 146 -10.27 10.42 4.03
CA HIS A 146 -11.15 11.19 4.90
C HIS A 146 -12.43 11.61 4.17
N GLN A 147 -12.29 12.10 2.94
CA GLN A 147 -13.42 12.53 2.13
C GLN A 147 -14.39 11.38 1.87
N MET A 148 -13.86 10.17 1.65
CA MET A 148 -14.64 8.96 1.43
C MET A 148 -15.08 8.28 2.71
N LYS A 149 -14.76 8.85 3.87
CA LYS A 149 -15.11 8.32 5.21
C LYS A 149 -14.60 6.90 5.44
N LYS A 150 -13.40 6.61 4.94
CA LYS A 150 -12.76 5.31 5.17
C LYS A 150 -12.04 5.32 6.53
N GLU A 151 -11.89 4.14 7.11
CA GLU A 151 -11.08 3.99 8.32
C GLU A 151 -9.61 4.22 7.96
N LEU A 152 -8.94 5.10 8.72
CA LEU A 152 -7.55 5.44 8.49
C LEU A 152 -6.71 5.01 9.69
N ARG A 153 -5.64 4.27 9.40
CA ARG A 153 -4.64 3.84 10.40
C ARG A 153 -3.31 4.47 10.04
N GLU A 154 -2.86 5.46 10.81
CA GLU A 154 -1.60 6.14 10.54
C GLU A 154 -0.43 5.48 11.26
N ILE A 155 0.68 5.33 10.54
CA ILE A 155 1.98 4.95 11.10
C ILE A 155 2.85 6.19 10.97
N PRO A 156 3.13 6.91 12.07
CA PRO A 156 3.95 8.11 11.99
C PRO A 156 5.42 7.76 11.75
N VAL A 157 6.06 8.54 10.89
CA VAL A 157 7.48 8.38 10.57
C VAL A 157 8.14 9.76 10.53
N GLY A 158 9.47 9.79 10.49
CA GLY A 158 10.24 11.02 10.43
C GLY A 158 10.56 11.55 11.83
N GLU A 159 11.45 12.54 11.89
CA GLU A 159 11.93 13.09 13.15
C GLU A 159 10.84 13.73 13.99
N ILE A 160 9.82 14.29 13.34
CA ILE A 160 8.72 14.97 13.99
C ILE A 160 7.81 14.01 14.75
N HIS A 161 7.70 12.78 14.29
CA HIS A 161 6.71 11.80 14.79
C HIS A 161 7.31 10.66 15.61
N LEU A 162 8.64 10.49 15.57
CA LEU A 162 9.27 9.43 16.35
C LEU A 162 9.47 9.89 17.79
N PRO A 163 9.29 8.99 18.78
CA PRO A 163 9.57 9.34 20.17
C PRO A 163 11.02 9.75 20.31
N LYS A 164 11.24 10.87 20.98
CA LYS A 164 12.61 11.28 21.34
C LYS A 164 13.12 10.36 22.43
N LYS A 165 14.27 9.84 22.19
CA LYS A 165 14.96 9.02 23.20
C LYS A 165 15.55 9.91 24.28
#